data_10e8cef5a1246e035b0ea124a6341394
#
_entry.id   10e8cef5a1246e035b0ea124a6341394
#
_cell.length_a   1.000
_cell.length_b   1.000
_cell.length_c   1.000
_cell.angle_alpha   90.00
_cell.angle_beta   90.00
_cell.angle_gamma   90.00
#
_symmetry.space_group_name_H-M   'P 1'
#
loop_
_entity.id
_entity.type
_entity.pdbx_description
1 polymer ?
#
loop_
_entity_poly.entity_id
_entity_poly.type
_entity_poly.pdbx_seq_one_letter_code
_entity_poly.pdbx_strand_id
1 'polypeptide(L)'
;MGKLDGRVAVVTGAGMGIGRGVAGAFAREGASVLVAEIDEAAGLETTQWLRDEWGAEAEFVRTDVTDKAQVVAMVDKSVERFGRLDILVNNTWRTFGFARLEKMTDEQLRGGFDMAVMAAFWAMQAALPELERHGTGRVINMCSLNGVNAHMYSVQYNAAKEALRTLTRTAAREWAPKQVNCNVICPGAQSAAYKRVAEANPENVAVMAAQNPMGRIGDPLDDTGPVAAFLASDDSRYVTGNTLFVDGGGHINGVQWAPTVD
;
A
#
# COMPACT_ATOMS: atom_id res chain seq x y z
N MET A 1 17.11 -17.93 -6.02
CA MET A 1 16.03 -17.35 -6.83
C MET A 1 15.00 -16.81 -5.86
N GLY A 2 14.71 -15.52 -5.95
CA GLY A 2 13.67 -14.88 -5.15
C GLY A 2 12.27 -15.23 -5.65
N LYS A 3 11.24 -15.01 -4.82
CA LYS A 3 9.85 -15.32 -5.17
C LYS A 3 9.29 -14.48 -6.31
N LEU A 4 9.93 -13.34 -6.62
CA LEU A 4 9.51 -12.38 -7.62
C LEU A 4 10.51 -12.22 -8.77
N ASP A 5 11.45 -13.16 -8.91
CA ASP A 5 12.43 -13.13 -10.01
C ASP A 5 11.75 -12.99 -11.37
N GLY A 6 12.19 -12.00 -12.16
CA GLY A 6 11.67 -11.71 -13.50
C GLY A 6 10.30 -11.02 -13.52
N ARG A 7 9.75 -10.60 -12.37
CA ARG A 7 8.52 -9.81 -12.27
C ARG A 7 8.83 -8.32 -12.18
N VAL A 8 7.91 -7.52 -12.66
CA VAL A 8 7.96 -6.06 -12.61
C VAL A 8 6.85 -5.54 -11.73
N ALA A 9 7.20 -4.69 -10.77
CA ALA A 9 6.29 -4.06 -9.85
C ALA A 9 6.26 -2.54 -10.02
N VAL A 10 5.07 -1.96 -9.99
CA VAL A 10 4.86 -0.52 -9.78
C VAL A 10 4.37 -0.32 -8.33
N VAL A 11 5.04 0.56 -7.58
CA VAL A 11 4.65 0.91 -6.22
C VAL A 11 4.44 2.42 -6.12
N THR A 12 3.21 2.85 -5.81
CA THR A 12 2.90 4.28 -5.65
C THR A 12 3.20 4.76 -4.23
N GLY A 13 3.70 6.00 -4.09
CA GLY A 13 4.13 6.53 -2.80
C GLY A 13 5.30 5.75 -2.21
N ALA A 14 6.23 5.33 -3.08
CA ALA A 14 7.35 4.47 -2.72
C ALA A 14 8.58 5.22 -2.21
N GLY A 15 8.54 6.56 -2.11
CA GLY A 15 9.65 7.36 -1.61
C GLY A 15 9.90 7.19 -0.11
N MET A 16 8.90 6.77 0.68
CA MET A 16 9.03 6.66 2.13
C MET A 16 8.05 5.67 2.76
N GLY A 17 8.27 5.36 4.03
CA GLY A 17 7.35 4.58 4.87
C GLY A 17 6.99 3.22 4.27
N ILE A 18 5.68 2.89 4.26
CA ILE A 18 5.19 1.58 3.84
C ILE A 18 5.51 1.30 2.37
N GLY A 19 5.32 2.28 1.47
CA GLY A 19 5.63 2.09 0.05
C GLY A 19 7.10 1.77 -0.22
N ARG A 20 8.03 2.49 0.45
CA ARG A 20 9.47 2.21 0.38
C ARG A 20 9.80 0.81 0.91
N GLY A 21 9.21 0.42 2.06
CA GLY A 21 9.41 -0.90 2.63
C GLY A 21 8.91 -2.03 1.71
N VAL A 22 7.74 -1.86 1.10
CA VAL A 22 7.20 -2.83 0.12
C VAL A 22 8.09 -2.91 -1.12
N ALA A 23 8.53 -1.76 -1.66
CA ALA A 23 9.46 -1.73 -2.79
C ALA A 23 10.77 -2.47 -2.46
N GLY A 24 11.32 -2.26 -1.24
CA GLY A 24 12.49 -2.97 -0.76
C GLY A 24 12.28 -4.47 -0.65
N ALA A 25 11.15 -4.90 -0.10
CA ALA A 25 10.84 -6.34 -0.01
C ALA A 25 10.69 -6.99 -1.40
N PHE A 26 10.14 -6.27 -2.37
CA PHE A 26 10.03 -6.76 -3.74
C PHE A 26 11.40 -6.88 -4.41
N ALA A 27 12.26 -5.86 -4.25
CA ALA A 27 13.64 -5.90 -4.74
C ALA A 27 14.43 -7.06 -4.11
N ARG A 28 14.30 -7.27 -2.79
CA ARG A 28 14.91 -8.39 -2.06
C ARG A 28 14.49 -9.76 -2.62
N GLU A 29 13.25 -9.85 -3.12
CA GLU A 29 12.71 -11.06 -3.73
C GLU A 29 12.94 -11.15 -5.26
N GLY A 30 13.75 -10.24 -5.84
CA GLY A 30 14.19 -10.30 -7.23
C GLY A 30 13.32 -9.57 -8.24
N ALA A 31 12.35 -8.76 -7.81
CA ALA A 31 11.55 -7.96 -8.73
C ALA A 31 12.32 -6.74 -9.25
N SER A 32 12.04 -6.36 -10.51
CA SER A 32 12.31 -5.01 -10.99
C SER A 32 11.22 -4.06 -10.48
N VAL A 33 11.59 -2.84 -10.04
CA VAL A 33 10.65 -1.94 -9.36
C VAL A 33 10.61 -0.56 -10.02
N LEU A 34 9.41 -0.12 -10.42
CA LEU A 34 9.14 1.27 -10.74
C LEU A 34 8.67 2.00 -9.47
N VAL A 35 9.49 2.91 -8.99
CA VAL A 35 9.23 3.78 -7.83
C VAL A 35 8.42 4.98 -8.31
N ALA A 36 7.10 4.98 -8.07
CA ALA A 36 6.22 6.09 -8.42
C ALA A 36 6.00 7.00 -7.20
N GLU A 37 6.52 8.24 -7.28
CA GLU A 37 6.51 9.18 -6.16
C GLU A 37 6.36 10.62 -6.67
N ILE A 38 5.70 11.48 -5.90
CA ILE A 38 5.56 12.90 -6.22
C ILE A 38 6.80 13.70 -5.77
N ASP A 39 7.41 13.30 -4.68
CA ASP A 39 8.66 13.85 -4.18
C ASP A 39 9.84 13.20 -4.92
N GLU A 40 10.45 13.99 -5.81
CA GLU A 40 11.54 13.54 -6.66
C GLU A 40 12.77 13.08 -5.85
N ALA A 41 13.13 13.82 -4.82
CA ALA A 41 14.29 13.49 -4.00
C ALA A 41 14.10 12.15 -3.27
N ALA A 42 12.95 11.95 -2.64
CA ALA A 42 12.61 10.70 -1.95
C ALA A 42 12.49 9.51 -2.92
N GLY A 43 11.93 9.75 -4.12
CA GLY A 43 11.82 8.73 -5.16
C GLY A 43 13.18 8.27 -5.68
N LEU A 44 14.08 9.23 -5.98
CA LEU A 44 15.44 8.94 -6.44
C LEU A 44 16.27 8.24 -5.34
N GLU A 45 16.17 8.69 -4.09
CA GLU A 45 16.84 8.04 -2.95
C GLU A 45 16.39 6.58 -2.79
N THR A 46 15.08 6.33 -2.86
CA THR A 46 14.58 4.96 -2.79
C THR A 46 15.08 4.11 -3.96
N THR A 47 15.04 4.65 -5.18
CA THR A 47 15.52 3.94 -6.37
C THR A 47 16.99 3.56 -6.23
N GLN A 48 17.83 4.48 -5.76
CA GLN A 48 19.25 4.21 -5.52
C GLN A 48 19.44 3.15 -4.44
N TRP A 49 18.71 3.26 -3.32
CA TRP A 49 18.75 2.28 -2.24
C TRP A 49 18.39 0.86 -2.71
N LEU A 50 17.36 0.71 -3.58
CA LEU A 50 17.00 -0.60 -4.14
C LEU A 50 18.12 -1.22 -4.98
N ARG A 51 18.86 -0.38 -5.72
CA ARG A 51 19.99 -0.82 -6.53
C ARG A 51 21.21 -1.21 -5.67
N ASP A 52 21.53 -0.40 -4.68
CA ASP A 52 22.71 -0.58 -3.85
C ASP A 52 22.58 -1.78 -2.91
N GLU A 53 21.40 -1.96 -2.32
CA GLU A 53 21.18 -2.99 -1.30
C GLU A 53 20.92 -4.37 -1.89
N TRP A 54 20.18 -4.44 -3.02
CA TRP A 54 19.75 -5.73 -3.61
C TRP A 54 20.18 -5.94 -5.06
N GLY A 55 20.87 -4.99 -5.67
CA GLY A 55 21.22 -5.08 -7.10
C GLY A 55 20.01 -5.08 -8.01
N ALA A 56 18.86 -4.59 -7.52
CA ALA A 56 17.61 -4.64 -8.25
C ALA A 56 17.59 -3.67 -9.43
N GLU A 57 16.97 -4.06 -10.55
CA GLU A 57 16.58 -3.08 -11.56
C GLU A 57 15.46 -2.19 -11.00
N ALA A 58 15.75 -0.92 -10.83
CA ALA A 58 14.78 0.04 -10.33
C ALA A 58 14.81 1.33 -11.17
N GLU A 59 13.67 1.98 -11.29
CA GLU A 59 13.50 3.24 -12.01
C GLU A 59 12.57 4.15 -11.22
N PHE A 60 12.83 5.45 -11.23
CA PHE A 60 11.96 6.47 -10.65
C PHE A 60 11.07 7.08 -11.72
N VAL A 61 9.81 7.31 -11.37
CA VAL A 61 8.90 8.15 -12.16
C VAL A 61 8.15 9.11 -11.24
N ARG A 62 8.26 10.43 -11.55
CA ARG A 62 7.49 11.42 -10.82
C ARG A 62 6.01 11.26 -11.14
N THR A 63 5.18 11.02 -10.11
CA THR A 63 3.76 10.74 -10.29
C THR A 63 2.93 11.43 -9.22
N ASP A 64 2.07 12.36 -9.62
CA ASP A 64 0.93 12.78 -8.81
C ASP A 64 -0.25 11.85 -9.11
N VAL A 65 -0.60 11.00 -8.15
CA VAL A 65 -1.69 10.02 -8.33
C VAL A 65 -3.08 10.64 -8.43
N THR A 66 -3.23 11.94 -8.13
CA THR A 66 -4.48 12.69 -8.33
C THR A 66 -4.64 13.21 -9.75
N ASP A 67 -3.62 13.05 -10.60
CA ASP A 67 -3.63 13.35 -12.02
C ASP A 67 -3.72 12.05 -12.83
N LYS A 68 -4.86 11.82 -13.47
CA LYS A 68 -5.10 10.62 -14.27
C LYS A 68 -4.07 10.42 -15.38
N ALA A 69 -3.63 11.49 -16.03
CA ALA A 69 -2.66 11.37 -17.13
C ALA A 69 -1.30 10.89 -16.62
N GLN A 70 -0.84 11.37 -15.45
CA GLN A 70 0.38 10.89 -14.81
C GLN A 70 0.26 9.44 -14.34
N VAL A 71 -0.90 9.03 -13.83
CA VAL A 71 -1.16 7.64 -13.44
C VAL A 71 -1.08 6.71 -14.65
N VAL A 72 -1.65 7.08 -15.79
CA VAL A 72 -1.53 6.29 -17.04
C VAL A 72 -0.08 6.25 -17.50
N ALA A 73 0.60 7.40 -17.55
CA ALA A 73 2.01 7.49 -17.98
C ALA A 73 2.94 6.67 -17.06
N MET A 74 2.66 6.55 -15.78
CA MET A 74 3.37 5.68 -14.84
C MET A 74 3.30 4.20 -15.26
N VAL A 75 2.12 3.74 -15.67
CA VAL A 75 1.94 2.35 -16.14
C VAL A 75 2.68 2.15 -17.47
N ASP A 76 2.53 3.07 -18.42
CA ASP A 76 3.22 3.03 -19.71
C ASP A 76 4.74 3.01 -19.51
N LYS A 77 5.25 3.81 -18.55
CA LYS A 77 6.68 3.85 -18.20
C LYS A 77 7.22 2.50 -17.71
N SER A 78 6.43 1.73 -16.95
CA SER A 78 6.86 0.40 -16.52
C SER A 78 7.05 -0.56 -17.70
N VAL A 79 6.14 -0.51 -18.66
CA VAL A 79 6.21 -1.33 -19.88
C VAL A 79 7.35 -0.87 -20.79
N GLU A 80 7.51 0.44 -20.97
CA GLU A 80 8.63 1.01 -21.74
C GLU A 80 9.99 0.57 -21.19
N ARG A 81 10.16 0.65 -19.86
CA ARG A 81 11.44 0.41 -19.19
C ARG A 81 11.78 -1.07 -19.00
N PHE A 82 10.78 -1.88 -18.65
CA PHE A 82 10.98 -3.28 -18.24
C PHE A 82 10.31 -4.29 -19.17
N GLY A 83 9.52 -3.84 -20.16
CA GLY A 83 8.84 -4.70 -21.13
C GLY A 83 7.57 -5.39 -20.61
N ARG A 84 7.18 -5.16 -19.33
CA ARG A 84 6.03 -5.79 -18.68
C ARG A 84 5.58 -5.07 -17.41
N LEU A 85 4.40 -5.43 -16.90
CA LEU A 85 3.92 -5.11 -15.58
C LEU A 85 3.18 -6.32 -14.99
N ASP A 86 3.62 -6.81 -13.84
CA ASP A 86 3.02 -7.95 -13.14
C ASP A 86 2.33 -7.59 -11.85
N ILE A 87 2.84 -6.57 -11.16
CA ILE A 87 2.43 -6.21 -9.80
C ILE A 87 2.16 -4.72 -9.71
N LEU A 88 0.93 -4.36 -9.30
CA LEU A 88 0.54 -2.98 -9.01
C LEU A 88 0.25 -2.83 -7.52
N VAL A 89 0.95 -1.92 -6.85
CA VAL A 89 0.69 -1.55 -5.45
C VAL A 89 0.21 -0.12 -5.36
N ASN A 90 -1.07 0.07 -5.01
CA ASN A 90 -1.66 1.37 -4.73
C ASN A 90 -1.52 1.66 -3.23
N ASN A 91 -0.50 2.46 -2.88
CA ASN A 91 -0.17 2.73 -1.48
C ASN A 91 -0.28 4.21 -1.09
N THR A 92 -0.21 5.13 -2.04
CA THR A 92 -0.14 6.57 -1.76
C THR A 92 -1.25 7.07 -0.85
N TRP A 93 -0.87 7.93 0.11
CA TRP A 93 -1.77 8.72 0.93
C TRP A 93 -1.10 10.01 1.41
N ARG A 94 -1.86 11.11 1.42
CA ARG A 94 -1.53 12.34 2.15
C ARG A 94 -2.68 12.72 3.09
N THR A 95 -2.38 13.44 4.16
CA THR A 95 -3.42 13.90 5.07
C THR A 95 -4.20 15.10 4.49
N PHE A 96 -5.50 15.12 4.74
CA PHE A 96 -6.39 16.25 4.48
C PHE A 96 -6.87 16.91 5.78
N GLY A 97 -6.16 16.67 6.88
CA GLY A 97 -6.49 17.15 8.20
C GLY A 97 -7.46 16.24 8.96
N PHE A 98 -7.76 16.60 10.19
CA PHE A 98 -8.70 15.92 11.07
C PHE A 98 -9.79 16.89 11.47
N ALA A 99 -11.05 16.47 11.44
CA ALA A 99 -12.18 17.26 11.86
C ALA A 99 -13.32 16.37 12.36
N ARG A 100 -14.18 16.91 13.22
CA ARG A 100 -15.46 16.28 13.53
C ARG A 100 -16.30 16.20 12.25
N LEU A 101 -17.17 15.19 12.16
CA LEU A 101 -17.96 14.93 10.96
C LEU A 101 -18.74 16.18 10.49
N GLU A 102 -19.38 16.88 11.41
CA GLU A 102 -20.19 18.08 11.12
C GLU A 102 -19.35 19.30 10.70
N LYS A 103 -18.02 19.21 10.78
CA LYS A 103 -17.05 20.26 10.38
C LYS A 103 -16.14 19.86 9.24
N MET A 104 -16.27 18.62 8.75
CA MET A 104 -15.52 18.16 7.60
C MET A 104 -16.00 18.88 6.34
N THR A 105 -15.09 19.42 5.57
CA THR A 105 -15.45 20.12 4.32
C THR A 105 -15.60 19.14 3.16
N ASP A 106 -16.40 19.54 2.16
CA ASP A 106 -16.54 18.78 0.90
C ASP A 106 -15.20 18.55 0.22
N GLU A 107 -14.30 19.54 0.25
CA GLU A 107 -12.98 19.46 -0.34
C GLU A 107 -12.11 18.39 0.34
N GLN A 108 -12.13 18.33 1.68
CA GLN A 108 -11.41 17.30 2.42
C GLN A 108 -11.94 15.91 2.10
N LEU A 109 -13.27 15.75 2.05
CA LEU A 109 -13.89 14.47 1.72
C LEU A 109 -13.56 14.03 0.29
N ARG A 110 -13.73 14.93 -0.71
CA ARG A 110 -13.39 14.66 -2.10
C ARG A 110 -11.91 14.32 -2.27
N GLY A 111 -11.01 15.11 -1.65
CA GLY A 111 -9.58 14.85 -1.69
C GLY A 111 -9.19 13.45 -1.18
N GLY A 112 -9.87 12.94 -0.16
CA GLY A 112 -9.71 11.57 0.31
C GLY A 112 -10.08 10.53 -0.75
N PHE A 113 -11.20 10.74 -1.44
CA PHE A 113 -11.64 9.86 -2.53
C PHE A 113 -10.73 9.95 -3.76
N ASP A 114 -10.31 11.15 -4.16
CA ASP A 114 -9.41 11.34 -5.30
C ASP A 114 -8.07 10.63 -5.04
N MET A 115 -7.53 10.77 -3.83
CA MET A 115 -6.23 10.20 -3.46
C MET A 115 -6.25 8.67 -3.33
N ALA A 116 -7.30 8.08 -2.79
CA ALA A 116 -7.32 6.63 -2.54
C ALA A 116 -8.12 5.86 -3.60
N VAL A 117 -9.33 6.35 -3.95
CA VAL A 117 -10.25 5.58 -4.79
C VAL A 117 -9.99 5.85 -6.27
N MET A 118 -10.00 7.13 -6.68
CA MET A 118 -9.83 7.48 -8.09
C MET A 118 -8.43 7.15 -8.58
N ALA A 119 -7.39 7.44 -7.78
CA ALA A 119 -6.01 7.08 -8.09
C ALA A 119 -5.85 5.58 -8.35
N ALA A 120 -6.33 4.74 -7.43
CA ALA A 120 -6.26 3.29 -7.59
C ALA A 120 -7.12 2.79 -8.76
N PHE A 121 -8.32 3.34 -8.96
CA PHE A 121 -9.20 2.99 -10.06
C PHE A 121 -8.54 3.23 -11.42
N TRP A 122 -7.93 4.41 -11.61
CA TRP A 122 -7.23 4.73 -12.86
C TRP A 122 -6.00 3.84 -13.07
N ALA A 123 -5.20 3.61 -12.02
CA ALA A 123 -4.02 2.76 -12.08
C ALA A 123 -4.40 1.32 -12.42
N MET A 124 -5.43 0.78 -11.78
CA MET A 124 -5.94 -0.57 -12.03
C MET A 124 -6.48 -0.73 -13.45
N GLN A 125 -7.25 0.26 -13.96
CA GLN A 125 -7.73 0.24 -15.35
C GLN A 125 -6.59 0.29 -16.36
N ALA A 126 -5.61 1.17 -16.16
CA ALA A 126 -4.46 1.31 -17.05
C ALA A 126 -3.58 0.05 -17.04
N ALA A 127 -3.39 -0.56 -15.86
CA ALA A 127 -2.52 -1.72 -15.69
C ALA A 127 -3.14 -3.04 -16.18
N LEU A 128 -4.48 -3.15 -16.24
CA LEU A 128 -5.17 -4.42 -16.51
C LEU A 128 -4.66 -5.15 -17.78
N PRO A 129 -4.46 -4.49 -18.95
CA PRO A 129 -3.98 -5.17 -20.15
C PRO A 129 -2.63 -5.87 -19.96
N GLU A 130 -1.73 -5.28 -19.18
CA GLU A 130 -0.41 -5.87 -18.89
C GLU A 130 -0.51 -6.96 -17.82
N LEU A 131 -1.30 -6.71 -16.76
CA LEU A 131 -1.50 -7.67 -15.67
C LEU A 131 -2.10 -9.00 -16.16
N GLU A 132 -3.02 -8.96 -17.13
CA GLU A 132 -3.63 -10.18 -17.69
C GLU A 132 -2.74 -10.91 -18.70
N ARG A 133 -1.76 -10.22 -19.30
CA ARG A 133 -0.95 -10.74 -20.43
C ARG A 133 -0.20 -12.04 -20.11
N HIS A 134 0.29 -12.18 -18.88
CA HIS A 134 1.10 -13.33 -18.48
C HIS A 134 0.38 -14.28 -17.51
N GLY A 135 -0.88 -14.03 -17.19
CA GLY A 135 -1.66 -14.85 -16.25
C GLY A 135 -1.13 -14.83 -14.81
N THR A 136 -0.34 -13.84 -14.45
CA THR A 136 0.29 -13.70 -13.11
C THR A 136 0.05 -12.34 -12.46
N GLY A 137 -0.94 -11.59 -12.94
CA GLY A 137 -1.21 -10.24 -12.48
C GLY A 137 -1.59 -10.17 -11.00
N ARG A 138 -1.03 -9.19 -10.29
CA ARG A 138 -1.29 -8.95 -8.87
C ARG A 138 -1.57 -7.48 -8.61
N VAL A 139 -2.68 -7.22 -7.93
CA VAL A 139 -3.03 -5.88 -7.43
C VAL A 139 -3.09 -5.93 -5.92
N ILE A 140 -2.35 -5.03 -5.27
CA ILE A 140 -2.33 -4.88 -3.82
C ILE A 140 -2.71 -3.44 -3.49
N ASN A 141 -3.85 -3.26 -2.83
CA ASN A 141 -4.33 -1.96 -2.40
C ASN A 141 -4.11 -1.78 -0.90
N MET A 142 -3.40 -0.71 -0.51
CA MET A 142 -3.18 -0.39 0.90
C MET A 142 -4.40 0.31 1.48
N CYS A 143 -5.14 -0.39 2.32
CA CYS A 143 -6.26 0.13 3.10
C CYS A 143 -5.84 0.44 4.54
N SER A 144 -6.77 0.41 5.46
CA SER A 144 -6.51 0.74 6.86
C SER A 144 -7.55 0.14 7.80
N LEU A 145 -7.09 -0.27 8.96
CA LEU A 145 -7.96 -0.63 10.08
C LEU A 145 -8.87 0.55 10.50
N ASN A 146 -8.41 1.79 10.33
CA ASN A 146 -9.19 2.98 10.65
C ASN A 146 -10.51 3.07 9.85
N GLY A 147 -10.51 2.61 8.59
CA GLY A 147 -11.74 2.49 7.80
C GLY A 147 -12.69 1.48 8.42
N VAL A 148 -12.19 0.29 8.72
CA VAL A 148 -12.96 -0.83 9.30
C VAL A 148 -13.59 -0.46 10.65
N ASN A 149 -12.82 0.24 11.50
CA ASN A 149 -13.24 0.59 12.87
C ASN A 149 -13.86 2.00 12.96
N ALA A 150 -14.04 2.69 11.83
CA ALA A 150 -14.63 4.04 11.78
C ALA A 150 -13.94 5.02 12.75
N HIS A 151 -12.61 5.15 12.64
CA HIS A 151 -11.80 5.99 13.51
C HIS A 151 -12.31 7.45 13.56
N MET A 152 -12.42 8.02 14.73
CA MET A 152 -12.97 9.38 14.92
C MET A 152 -12.10 10.44 14.20
N TYR A 153 -12.75 11.51 13.75
CA TYR A 153 -12.16 12.72 13.16
C TYR A 153 -11.49 12.56 11.80
N SER A 154 -11.60 11.38 11.17
CA SER A 154 -10.93 11.07 9.90
C SER A 154 -11.87 10.44 8.85
N VAL A 155 -13.12 10.93 8.76
CA VAL A 155 -14.14 10.34 7.86
C VAL A 155 -13.70 10.29 6.39
N GLN A 156 -12.98 11.31 5.90
CA GLN A 156 -12.45 11.36 4.54
C GLN A 156 -11.46 10.21 4.25
N TYR A 157 -10.69 9.81 5.24
CA TYR A 157 -9.78 8.68 5.17
C TYR A 157 -10.52 7.35 5.26
N ASN A 158 -11.37 7.22 6.27
CA ASN A 158 -12.09 5.98 6.58
C ASN A 158 -13.00 5.57 5.42
N ALA A 159 -13.83 6.51 4.94
CA ALA A 159 -14.75 6.27 3.83
C ALA A 159 -14.01 5.93 2.53
N ALA A 160 -12.91 6.64 2.23
CA ALA A 160 -12.11 6.37 1.03
C ALA A 160 -11.42 4.99 1.10
N LYS A 161 -10.88 4.59 2.27
CA LYS A 161 -10.24 3.28 2.44
C LYS A 161 -11.25 2.12 2.39
N GLU A 162 -12.46 2.30 2.91
CA GLU A 162 -13.53 1.30 2.75
C GLU A 162 -14.06 1.22 1.31
N ALA A 163 -14.18 2.36 0.62
CA ALA A 163 -14.53 2.37 -0.80
C ALA A 163 -13.44 1.66 -1.64
N LEU A 164 -12.16 1.89 -1.35
CA LEU A 164 -11.03 1.19 -2.01
C LEU A 164 -11.07 -0.32 -1.73
N ARG A 165 -11.42 -0.73 -0.52
CA ARG A 165 -11.58 -2.15 -0.16
C ARG A 165 -12.72 -2.80 -0.97
N THR A 166 -13.84 -2.12 -1.16
CA THR A 166 -14.93 -2.60 -1.98
C THR A 166 -14.56 -2.64 -3.47
N LEU A 167 -13.90 -1.61 -3.99
CA LEU A 167 -13.35 -1.58 -5.36
C LEU A 167 -12.45 -2.80 -5.62
N THR A 168 -11.56 -3.10 -4.68
CA THR A 168 -10.65 -4.26 -4.78
C THR A 168 -11.41 -5.57 -4.86
N ARG A 169 -12.45 -5.75 -4.05
CA ARG A 169 -13.27 -6.98 -4.04
C ARG A 169 -14.08 -7.13 -5.32
N THR A 170 -14.56 -6.03 -5.89
CA THR A 170 -15.24 -6.03 -7.20
C THR A 170 -14.26 -6.48 -8.29
N ALA A 171 -13.08 -5.84 -8.37
CA ALA A 171 -12.04 -6.22 -9.33
C ALA A 171 -11.60 -7.69 -9.15
N ALA A 172 -11.45 -8.16 -7.91
CA ALA A 172 -11.11 -9.55 -7.62
C ALA A 172 -12.10 -10.56 -8.25
N ARG A 173 -13.40 -10.23 -8.23
CA ARG A 173 -14.43 -11.09 -8.85
C ARG A 173 -14.43 -11.02 -10.37
N GLU A 174 -14.30 -9.81 -10.92
CA GLU A 174 -14.37 -9.59 -12.37
C GLU A 174 -13.10 -10.04 -13.09
N TRP A 175 -11.93 -9.95 -12.44
CA TRP A 175 -10.63 -10.23 -13.05
C TRP A 175 -10.07 -11.62 -12.71
N ALA A 176 -10.72 -12.38 -11.83
CA ALA A 176 -10.33 -13.77 -11.53
C ALA A 176 -10.24 -14.66 -12.78
N PRO A 177 -11.18 -14.61 -13.76
CA PRO A 177 -11.05 -15.38 -15.00
C PRO A 177 -9.84 -14.98 -15.86
N LYS A 178 -9.30 -13.76 -15.65
CA LYS A 178 -8.10 -13.23 -16.32
C LYS A 178 -6.81 -13.58 -15.59
N GLN A 179 -6.89 -14.36 -14.50
CA GLN A 179 -5.76 -14.72 -13.63
C GLN A 179 -5.11 -13.49 -12.95
N VAL A 180 -5.87 -12.44 -12.72
CA VAL A 180 -5.45 -11.24 -11.97
C VAL A 180 -6.03 -11.28 -10.58
N ASN A 181 -5.17 -11.43 -9.56
CA ASN A 181 -5.58 -11.44 -8.16
C ASN A 181 -5.50 -10.02 -7.57
N CYS A 182 -6.57 -9.62 -6.89
CA CYS A 182 -6.66 -8.31 -6.25
C CYS A 182 -6.90 -8.48 -4.76
N ASN A 183 -6.00 -7.97 -3.92
CA ASN A 183 -6.09 -8.10 -2.47
C ASN A 183 -5.83 -6.77 -1.76
N VAL A 184 -6.19 -6.72 -0.49
CA VAL A 184 -6.01 -5.57 0.38
C VAL A 184 -5.08 -5.92 1.52
N ILE A 185 -4.17 -5.00 1.86
CA ILE A 185 -3.42 -5.00 3.12
C ILE A 185 -3.90 -3.82 3.97
N CYS A 186 -4.19 -4.09 5.25
CA CYS A 186 -4.38 -3.08 6.29
C CYS A 186 -3.16 -3.11 7.23
N PRO A 187 -2.14 -2.28 6.98
CA PRO A 187 -0.89 -2.35 7.73
C PRO A 187 -0.97 -1.57 9.05
N GLY A 188 -0.35 -2.11 10.10
CA GLY A 188 -0.06 -1.44 11.35
C GLY A 188 1.44 -1.18 11.51
N ALA A 189 2.04 -0.41 10.59
CA ALA A 189 3.48 -0.22 10.50
C ALA A 189 3.91 1.25 10.59
N GLN A 190 5.20 1.48 10.77
CA GLN A 190 5.83 2.80 10.86
C GLN A 190 5.72 3.56 9.52
N SER A 191 4.51 4.07 9.24
CA SER A 191 4.27 4.93 8.09
C SER A 191 5.00 6.28 8.22
N ALA A 192 5.10 7.05 7.13
CA ALA A 192 5.59 8.43 7.19
C ALA A 192 4.78 9.32 8.13
N ALA A 193 3.47 9.09 8.25
CA ALA A 193 2.62 9.79 9.21
C ALA A 193 2.95 9.39 10.66
N TYR A 194 3.16 8.10 10.91
CA TYR A 194 3.60 7.61 12.23
C TYR A 194 4.94 8.24 12.64
N LYS A 195 5.93 8.26 11.77
CA LYS A 195 7.26 8.84 12.08
C LYS A 195 7.14 10.30 12.48
N ARG A 196 6.35 11.11 11.77
CA ARG A 196 6.11 12.51 12.14
C ARG A 196 5.45 12.68 13.50
N VAL A 197 4.49 11.81 13.85
CA VAL A 197 3.84 11.82 15.18
C VAL A 197 4.82 11.38 16.25
N ALA A 198 5.64 10.38 15.98
CA ALA A 198 6.66 9.88 16.90
C ALA A 198 7.75 10.93 17.20
N GLU A 199 8.18 11.66 16.20
CA GLU A 199 9.14 12.77 16.34
C GLU A 199 8.56 13.94 17.14
N ALA A 200 7.29 14.29 16.88
CA ALA A 200 6.61 15.38 17.59
C ALA A 200 6.26 15.04 19.04
N ASN A 201 6.04 13.77 19.36
CA ASN A 201 5.63 13.32 20.69
C ASN A 201 6.10 11.87 20.96
N PRO A 202 7.37 11.69 21.37
CA PRO A 202 7.96 10.37 21.62
C PRO A 202 7.23 9.52 22.68
N GLU A 203 6.57 10.15 23.65
CA GLU A 203 5.84 9.46 24.71
C GLU A 203 4.65 8.66 24.14
N ASN A 204 4.01 9.17 23.08
CA ASN A 204 2.91 8.47 22.41
C ASN A 204 3.36 7.18 21.73
N VAL A 205 4.62 7.06 21.35
CA VAL A 205 5.16 5.85 20.69
C VAL A 205 5.05 4.64 21.64
N ALA A 206 5.47 4.82 22.89
CA ALA A 206 5.39 3.75 23.89
C ALA A 206 3.93 3.34 24.16
N VAL A 207 3.02 4.32 24.24
CA VAL A 207 1.59 4.07 24.44
C VAL A 207 0.99 3.30 23.25
N MET A 208 1.30 3.73 22.02
CA MET A 208 0.81 3.04 20.82
C MET A 208 1.36 1.62 20.71
N ALA A 209 2.64 1.41 21.02
CA ALA A 209 3.26 0.09 21.05
C ALA A 209 2.61 -0.81 22.11
N ALA A 210 2.39 -0.30 23.31
CA ALA A 210 1.77 -1.06 24.41
C ALA A 210 0.32 -1.48 24.13
N GLN A 211 -0.40 -0.73 23.29
CA GLN A 211 -1.77 -1.08 22.86
C GLN A 211 -1.81 -2.17 21.78
N ASN A 212 -0.68 -2.47 21.14
CA ASN A 212 -0.60 -3.52 20.15
C ASN A 212 -0.36 -4.87 20.83
N PRO A 213 -1.09 -5.94 20.49
CA PRO A 213 -0.88 -7.27 21.09
C PRO A 213 0.56 -7.79 20.97
N MET A 214 1.28 -7.45 19.90
CA MET A 214 2.70 -7.81 19.75
C MET A 214 3.66 -6.84 20.46
N GLY A 215 3.16 -5.82 21.17
CA GLY A 215 3.97 -4.87 21.95
C GLY A 215 4.82 -3.92 21.12
N ARG A 216 4.63 -3.84 19.81
CA ARG A 216 5.38 -2.98 18.91
C ARG A 216 4.57 -2.55 17.69
N ILE A 217 5.02 -1.49 17.04
CA ILE A 217 4.53 -1.09 15.73
C ILE A 217 5.38 -1.82 14.66
N GLY A 218 4.73 -2.32 13.62
CA GLY A 218 5.41 -3.09 12.59
C GLY A 218 6.42 -2.28 11.77
N ASP A 219 7.43 -2.96 11.27
CA ASP A 219 8.38 -2.40 10.30
C ASP A 219 7.82 -2.52 8.86
N PRO A 220 7.93 -1.45 8.05
CA PRO A 220 7.48 -1.50 6.66
C PRO A 220 8.17 -2.55 5.79
N LEU A 221 9.48 -2.74 5.94
CA LEU A 221 10.28 -3.68 5.14
C LEU A 221 10.13 -5.12 5.63
N ASP A 222 10.20 -5.32 6.96
CA ASP A 222 10.32 -6.67 7.52
C ASP A 222 9.00 -7.27 8.02
N ASP A 223 7.95 -6.46 8.25
CA ASP A 223 6.64 -6.96 8.64
C ASP A 223 5.59 -6.84 7.51
N THR A 224 5.48 -5.65 6.88
CA THR A 224 4.50 -5.44 5.80
C THR A 224 5.01 -5.98 4.47
N GLY A 225 6.28 -5.76 4.17
CA GLY A 225 6.93 -6.17 2.93
C GLY A 225 6.80 -7.65 2.60
N PRO A 226 7.09 -8.58 3.52
CA PRO A 226 6.95 -10.03 3.27
C PRO A 226 5.53 -10.48 2.93
N VAL A 227 4.52 -9.85 3.54
CA VAL A 227 3.11 -10.14 3.22
C VAL A 227 2.75 -9.60 1.84
N ALA A 228 3.24 -8.41 1.49
CA ALA A 228 3.08 -7.87 0.13
C ALA A 228 3.80 -8.77 -0.90
N ALA A 229 5.01 -9.25 -0.61
CA ALA A 229 5.75 -10.18 -1.48
C ALA A 229 5.03 -11.53 -1.63
N PHE A 230 4.44 -12.07 -0.55
CA PHE A 230 3.57 -13.24 -0.63
C PHE A 230 2.39 -13.00 -1.58
N LEU A 231 1.66 -11.90 -1.42
CA LEU A 231 0.53 -11.56 -2.30
C LEU A 231 0.95 -11.29 -3.74
N ALA A 232 2.18 -10.83 -3.96
CA ALA A 232 2.77 -10.60 -5.28
C ALA A 232 3.27 -11.88 -5.95
N SER A 233 3.49 -12.97 -5.21
CA SER A 233 4.09 -14.22 -5.69
C SER A 233 3.06 -15.26 -6.15
N ASP A 234 3.56 -16.41 -6.62
CA ASP A 234 2.72 -17.57 -6.94
C ASP A 234 2.23 -18.33 -5.71
N ASP A 235 2.82 -18.10 -4.54
CA ASP A 235 2.36 -18.68 -3.29
C ASP A 235 0.91 -18.26 -2.97
N SER A 236 0.48 -17.10 -3.49
CA SER A 236 -0.87 -16.55 -3.32
C SER A 236 -1.80 -16.74 -4.53
N ARG A 237 -1.44 -17.62 -5.49
CA ARG A 237 -2.20 -17.75 -6.75
C ARG A 237 -3.70 -18.06 -6.58
N TYR A 238 -4.10 -18.58 -5.42
CA TYR A 238 -5.50 -18.87 -5.09
C TYR A 238 -6.08 -17.94 -4.03
N VAL A 239 -5.43 -16.77 -3.81
CA VAL A 239 -5.83 -15.75 -2.84
C VAL A 239 -6.25 -14.49 -3.59
N THR A 240 -7.56 -14.20 -3.63
CA THR A 240 -8.10 -12.97 -4.23
C THR A 240 -9.30 -12.46 -3.44
N GLY A 241 -9.52 -11.14 -3.43
CA GLY A 241 -10.63 -10.48 -2.71
C GLY A 241 -10.45 -10.42 -1.19
N ASN A 242 -9.30 -10.80 -0.65
CA ASN A 242 -9.03 -10.82 0.78
C ASN A 242 -8.61 -9.46 1.32
N THR A 243 -8.88 -9.25 2.60
CA THR A 243 -8.32 -8.17 3.42
C THR A 243 -7.40 -8.79 4.46
N LEU A 244 -6.11 -8.54 4.35
CA LEU A 244 -5.10 -9.02 5.30
C LEU A 244 -4.75 -7.89 6.26
N PHE A 245 -4.97 -8.13 7.55
CA PHE A 245 -4.49 -7.24 8.61
C PHE A 245 -3.05 -7.63 8.95
N VAL A 246 -2.13 -6.69 8.71
CA VAL A 246 -0.70 -6.85 9.00
C VAL A 246 -0.34 -5.80 10.05
N ASP A 247 -0.86 -6.01 11.24
CA ASP A 247 -0.95 -4.99 12.29
C ASP A 247 -0.61 -5.52 13.70
N GLY A 248 0.02 -6.69 13.80
CA GLY A 248 0.40 -7.29 15.07
C GLY A 248 -0.79 -7.66 15.98
N GLY A 249 -1.98 -7.86 15.39
CA GLY A 249 -3.21 -8.18 16.12
C GLY A 249 -4.01 -6.94 16.53
N GLY A 250 -3.60 -5.74 16.12
CA GLY A 250 -4.29 -4.48 16.45
C GLY A 250 -5.77 -4.42 16.00
N HIS A 251 -6.15 -5.23 15.01
CA HIS A 251 -7.54 -5.35 14.54
C HIS A 251 -8.44 -6.18 15.45
N ILE A 252 -7.87 -6.91 16.41
CA ILE A 252 -8.65 -7.75 17.33
C ILE A 252 -9.22 -6.84 18.41
N ASN A 253 -10.46 -6.42 18.23
CA ASN A 253 -11.17 -5.59 19.18
C ASN A 253 -11.67 -6.43 20.33
N GLY A 254 -10.84 -6.58 21.37
CA GLY A 254 -11.21 -7.21 22.62
C GLY A 254 -11.66 -6.18 23.68
N VAL A 255 -12.29 -6.68 24.73
CA VAL A 255 -12.45 -5.90 25.97
C VAL A 255 -11.05 -5.73 26.55
N GLN A 256 -10.65 -4.48 26.84
CA GLN A 256 -9.32 -4.17 27.43
C GLN A 256 -9.14 -4.68 28.87
N TRP A 257 -10.14 -5.38 29.38
CA TRP A 257 -10.08 -6.02 30.71
C TRP A 257 -9.64 -7.47 30.56
N ALA A 258 -8.63 -7.84 31.29
CA ALA A 258 -8.21 -9.23 31.45
C ALA A 258 -8.30 -9.63 32.92
N PRO A 259 -8.80 -10.84 33.25
CA PRO A 259 -8.73 -11.35 34.60
C PRO A 259 -7.26 -11.54 34.98
N THR A 260 -6.97 -11.36 36.29
CA THR A 260 -5.68 -11.79 36.83
C THR A 260 -5.68 -13.30 36.85
N VAL A 261 -4.71 -13.92 36.17
CA VAL A 261 -4.45 -15.34 36.20
C VAL A 261 -3.07 -15.58 36.78
N ASP A 262 -2.95 -16.55 37.67
CA ASP A 262 -1.67 -16.94 38.28
C ASP A 262 -0.83 -17.78 37.31
#